data_760a787bbcfdbc7624a4f6e81b638b1e
#
_entry.id   760a787bbcfdbc7624a4f6e81b638b1e
#
_cell.length_a   1.000
_cell.length_b   1.000
_cell.length_c   1.000
_cell.angle_alpha   90.00
_cell.angle_beta   90.00
_cell.angle_gamma   90.00
#
_symmetry.space_group_name_H-M   'P 1'
#
loop_
_entity.id
_entity.type
_entity.pdbx_description
1 polymer ?
#
loop_
_entity_poly.entity_id
_entity_poly.type
_entity_poly.pdbx_seq_one_letter_code
_entity_poly.pdbx_strand_id
1 'polypeptide(L)'
;MRVLLLGSGGREHAFAWKIAQSSMLEALFIAPGNAGTRLHGKNIQLDPLDFQAVKSFVLENNINMVLVGPEEPLVKGIQDFFLSDTELKNVPLIGPDKIGAQLEGSKDFAKKFMFRHNIPTAKYATFTKDTLVNGYSFLEAMK
;
A
#
# COMPACT_ATOMS: atom_id res chain seq x y z
N MET A 1 0.35 7.44 20.99
CA MET A 1 0.42 7.70 19.54
C MET A 1 -0.95 7.58 18.92
N ARG A 2 -1.27 8.44 18.00
CA ARG A 2 -2.51 8.40 17.19
C ARG A 2 -2.14 7.91 15.80
N VAL A 3 -2.70 6.77 15.39
CA VAL A 3 -2.31 6.05 14.17
C VAL A 3 -3.48 6.03 13.17
N LEU A 4 -3.19 6.29 11.89
CA LEU A 4 -4.12 6.08 10.79
C LEU A 4 -3.64 4.87 9.98
N LEU A 5 -4.46 3.83 9.89
CA LEU A 5 -4.26 2.66 9.04
C LEU A 5 -5.16 2.79 7.80
N LEU A 6 -4.54 2.86 6.63
CA LEU A 6 -5.27 2.88 5.35
C LEU A 6 -5.47 1.46 4.83
N GLY A 7 -6.72 1.14 4.45
CA GLY A 7 -7.12 -0.13 3.86
C GLY A 7 -8.30 -0.81 4.57
N SER A 8 -8.73 -1.96 4.02
CA SER A 8 -9.96 -2.64 4.46
C SER A 8 -9.90 -4.17 4.38
N GLY A 9 -8.75 -4.74 4.08
CA GLY A 9 -8.57 -6.19 3.90
C GLY A 9 -8.24 -6.94 5.20
N GLY A 10 -7.98 -8.25 5.06
CA GLY A 10 -7.54 -9.10 6.17
C GLY A 10 -6.17 -8.71 6.71
N ARG A 11 -5.29 -8.21 5.87
CA ARG A 11 -3.98 -7.66 6.24
C ARG A 11 -4.14 -6.49 7.22
N GLU A 12 -5.00 -5.55 6.89
CA GLU A 12 -5.30 -4.39 7.76
C GLU A 12 -5.98 -4.80 9.06
N HIS A 13 -6.81 -5.86 9.03
CA HIS A 13 -7.36 -6.41 10.28
C HIS A 13 -6.24 -6.95 11.18
N ALA A 14 -5.29 -7.71 10.63
CA ALA A 14 -4.14 -8.22 11.40
C ALA A 14 -3.26 -7.09 11.95
N PHE A 15 -3.02 -6.04 11.15
CA PHE A 15 -2.32 -4.83 11.61
C PHE A 15 -3.09 -4.14 12.75
N ALA A 16 -4.39 -3.91 12.59
CA ALA A 16 -5.22 -3.28 13.61
C ALA A 16 -5.20 -4.05 14.93
N TRP A 17 -5.36 -5.38 14.86
CA TRP A 17 -5.25 -6.27 16.01
C TRP A 17 -3.90 -6.15 16.71
N LYS A 18 -2.80 -6.12 15.95
CA LYS A 18 -1.46 -6.04 16.53
C LYS A 18 -1.15 -4.65 17.10
N ILE A 19 -1.51 -3.59 16.40
CA ILE A 19 -1.29 -2.20 16.83
C ILE A 19 -2.08 -1.92 18.12
N ALA A 20 -3.32 -2.41 18.23
CA ALA A 20 -4.17 -2.22 19.40
C ALA A 20 -3.60 -2.79 20.72
N GLN A 21 -2.61 -3.70 20.62
CA GLN A 21 -1.92 -4.26 21.79
C GLN A 21 -0.80 -3.36 22.33
N SER A 22 -0.47 -2.28 21.63
CA SER A 22 0.63 -1.40 22.03
C SER A 22 0.20 -0.47 23.15
N SER A 23 0.98 -0.43 24.24
CA SER A 23 0.80 0.54 25.33
C SER A 23 1.07 1.99 24.90
N MET A 24 1.70 2.20 23.76
CA MET A 24 1.93 3.53 23.18
C MET A 24 0.74 4.06 22.38
N LEU A 25 -0.24 3.20 22.08
CA LEU A 25 -1.40 3.59 21.27
C LEU A 25 -2.39 4.41 22.12
N GLU A 26 -2.72 5.58 21.64
CA GLU A 26 -3.79 6.45 22.19
C GLU A 26 -5.08 6.27 21.38
N ALA A 27 -4.97 6.27 20.04
CA ALA A 27 -6.10 6.07 19.13
C ALA A 27 -5.67 5.41 17.84
N LEU A 28 -6.51 4.50 17.32
CA LEU A 28 -6.35 3.85 16.03
C LEU A 28 -7.57 4.17 15.16
N PHE A 29 -7.31 4.81 14.02
CA PHE A 29 -8.29 5.05 12.96
C PHE A 29 -7.99 4.15 11.78
N ILE A 30 -9.02 3.56 11.15
CA ILE A 30 -8.86 2.67 10.01
C ILE A 30 -9.76 3.16 8.86
N ALA A 31 -9.19 3.35 7.68
CA ALA A 31 -9.87 3.96 6.54
C ALA A 31 -9.79 3.06 5.27
N PRO A 32 -10.91 2.60 4.76
CA PRO A 32 -12.26 2.63 5.33
C PRO A 32 -12.49 1.57 6.42
N GLY A 33 -11.58 0.59 6.57
CA GLY A 33 -11.70 -0.51 7.49
C GLY A 33 -12.75 -1.56 7.09
N ASN A 34 -12.99 -2.52 7.96
CA ASN A 34 -13.97 -3.60 7.78
C ASN A 34 -14.61 -4.00 9.13
N ALA A 35 -15.44 -5.03 9.14
CA ALA A 35 -16.11 -5.49 10.35
C ALA A 35 -15.12 -5.95 11.45
N GLY A 36 -14.00 -6.59 11.07
CA GLY A 36 -12.97 -7.05 12.01
C GLY A 36 -12.13 -5.91 12.57
N THR A 37 -11.77 -4.92 11.75
CA THR A 37 -10.97 -3.77 12.22
C THR A 37 -11.70 -2.93 13.25
N ARG A 38 -13.06 -2.91 13.18
CA ARG A 38 -13.91 -2.18 14.16
C ARG A 38 -13.75 -2.70 15.59
N LEU A 39 -13.27 -3.92 15.77
CA LEU A 39 -12.99 -4.51 17.09
C LEU A 39 -11.72 -3.92 17.73
N HIS A 40 -10.86 -3.27 16.96
CA HIS A 40 -9.54 -2.85 17.38
C HIS A 40 -9.31 -1.34 17.27
N GLY A 41 -10.16 -0.63 16.54
CA GLY A 41 -10.07 0.81 16.35
C GLY A 41 -11.34 1.40 15.75
N LYS A 42 -11.30 2.68 15.42
CA LYS A 42 -12.42 3.40 14.81
C LYS A 42 -12.33 3.37 13.30
N ASN A 43 -13.26 2.68 12.63
CA ASN A 43 -13.39 2.79 11.19
C ASN A 43 -13.93 4.17 10.80
N ILE A 44 -13.36 4.77 9.77
CA ILE A 44 -13.77 6.08 9.25
C ILE A 44 -14.03 6.00 7.75
N GLN A 45 -15.00 6.78 7.27
CA GLN A 45 -15.31 6.88 5.85
C GLN A 45 -14.32 7.85 5.19
N LEU A 46 -13.23 7.32 4.70
CA LEU A 46 -12.17 8.05 4.02
C LEU A 46 -11.60 7.20 2.89
N ASP A 47 -11.54 7.75 1.69
CA ASP A 47 -10.92 7.09 0.55
C ASP A 47 -9.38 7.21 0.65
N PRO A 48 -8.63 6.12 0.73
CA PRO A 48 -7.16 6.14 0.73
C PRO A 48 -6.53 6.76 -0.53
N LEU A 49 -7.28 6.92 -1.61
CA LEU A 49 -6.82 7.53 -2.86
C LEU A 49 -7.09 9.04 -2.94
N ASP A 50 -7.93 9.57 -2.07
CA ASP A 50 -8.10 11.03 -1.91
C ASP A 50 -7.05 11.57 -0.93
N PHE A 51 -5.87 11.89 -1.47
CA PHE A 51 -4.73 12.34 -0.65
C PHE A 51 -5.00 13.67 0.08
N GLN A 52 -5.86 14.54 -0.46
CA GLN A 52 -6.21 15.77 0.22
C GLN A 52 -7.13 15.51 1.43
N ALA A 53 -8.10 14.61 1.29
CA ALA A 53 -8.93 14.18 2.40
C ALA A 53 -8.10 13.45 3.47
N VAL A 54 -7.12 12.62 3.06
CA VAL A 54 -6.15 11.98 3.98
C VAL A 54 -5.36 13.05 4.73
N LYS A 55 -4.81 14.06 4.03
CA LYS A 55 -4.09 15.18 4.65
C LYS A 55 -4.96 15.88 5.70
N SER A 56 -6.16 16.30 5.31
CA SER A 56 -7.10 17.00 6.23
C SER A 56 -7.34 16.16 7.48
N PHE A 57 -7.63 14.88 7.31
CA PHE A 57 -7.85 13.97 8.45
C PHE A 57 -6.63 13.85 9.37
N VAL A 58 -5.43 13.73 8.78
CA VAL A 58 -4.16 13.62 9.53
C VAL A 58 -3.95 14.84 10.41
N LEU A 59 -4.15 16.03 9.85
CA LEU A 59 -3.94 17.30 10.58
C LEU A 59 -5.03 17.53 11.65
N GLU A 60 -6.30 17.39 11.30
CA GLU A 60 -7.44 17.62 12.21
C GLU A 60 -7.45 16.67 13.41
N ASN A 61 -6.96 15.42 13.21
CA ASN A 61 -6.94 14.40 14.25
C ASN A 61 -5.57 14.23 14.92
N ASN A 62 -4.59 15.09 14.62
CA ASN A 62 -3.23 15.02 15.17
C ASN A 62 -2.61 13.62 15.02
N ILE A 63 -2.72 13.04 13.83
CA ILE A 63 -2.16 11.71 13.54
C ILE A 63 -0.64 11.79 13.59
N ASN A 64 -0.02 10.86 14.32
CA ASN A 64 1.43 10.81 14.49
C ASN A 64 2.11 9.82 13.54
N MET A 65 1.34 8.89 12.94
CA MET A 65 1.87 7.89 12.02
C MET A 65 0.75 7.41 11.10
N VAL A 66 1.07 7.23 9.82
CA VAL A 66 0.19 6.62 8.83
C VAL A 66 0.79 5.29 8.38
N LEU A 67 0.00 4.22 8.39
CA LEU A 67 0.37 2.91 7.85
C LEU A 67 -0.51 2.60 6.63
N VAL A 68 0.11 2.33 5.49
CA VAL A 68 -0.59 2.02 4.24
C VAL A 68 -0.58 0.50 4.02
N GLY A 69 -1.75 -0.13 4.09
CA GLY A 69 -1.90 -1.57 3.88
C GLY A 69 -1.94 -1.97 2.40
N PRO A 70 -2.81 -1.37 1.56
CA PRO A 70 -2.91 -1.71 0.14
C PRO A 70 -1.79 -1.06 -0.69
N GLU A 71 -1.43 -1.70 -1.79
CA GLU A 71 -0.39 -1.20 -2.71
C GLU A 71 -0.83 0.02 -3.54
N GLU A 72 -2.13 0.15 -3.81
CA GLU A 72 -2.61 1.16 -4.77
C GLU A 72 -2.31 2.61 -4.36
N PRO A 73 -2.54 3.06 -3.12
CA PRO A 73 -2.16 4.40 -2.70
C PRO A 73 -0.66 4.67 -2.82
N LEU A 74 0.18 3.64 -2.58
CA LEU A 74 1.64 3.73 -2.71
C LEU A 74 2.06 3.88 -4.18
N VAL A 75 1.50 3.07 -5.07
CA VAL A 75 1.71 3.16 -6.53
C VAL A 75 1.25 4.51 -7.07
N LYS A 76 0.17 5.08 -6.51
CA LYS A 76 -0.32 6.43 -6.84
C LYS A 76 0.56 7.55 -6.26
N GLY A 77 1.45 7.26 -5.31
CA GLY A 77 2.47 8.18 -4.79
C GLY A 77 2.08 8.89 -3.49
N ILE A 78 1.30 8.26 -2.61
CA ILE A 78 0.94 8.85 -1.32
C ILE A 78 2.18 9.17 -0.46
N GLN A 79 3.23 8.34 -0.52
CA GLN A 79 4.49 8.59 0.19
C GLN A 79 5.17 9.86 -0.33
N ASP A 80 5.27 9.99 -1.65
CA ASP A 80 5.86 11.17 -2.30
C ASP A 80 5.05 12.44 -2.00
N PHE A 81 3.71 12.32 -1.95
CA PHE A 81 2.82 13.39 -1.55
C PHE A 81 3.12 13.86 -0.12
N PHE A 82 3.25 12.94 0.85
CA PHE A 82 3.59 13.29 2.24
C PHE A 82 4.94 13.96 2.35
N LEU A 83 5.97 13.44 1.67
CA LEU A 83 7.33 13.99 1.71
C LEU A 83 7.44 15.39 1.08
N SER A 84 6.62 15.69 0.07
CA SER A 84 6.61 16.99 -0.62
C SER A 84 5.79 18.06 0.10
N ASP A 85 4.88 17.66 0.99
CA ASP A 85 3.98 18.57 1.70
C ASP A 85 4.64 19.10 2.99
N THR A 86 4.61 20.42 3.16
CA THR A 86 5.27 21.10 4.29
C THR A 86 4.70 20.75 5.66
N GLU A 87 3.41 20.39 5.73
CA GLU A 87 2.72 20.05 6.97
C GLU A 87 2.80 18.55 7.29
N LEU A 88 2.92 17.69 6.25
CA LEU A 88 2.93 16.23 6.39
C LEU A 88 4.34 15.62 6.44
N LYS A 89 5.37 16.29 5.93
CA LYS A 89 6.72 15.74 5.78
C LYS A 89 7.35 15.17 7.06
N ASN A 90 6.86 15.61 8.22
CA ASN A 90 7.31 15.12 9.53
C ASN A 90 6.38 14.06 10.13
N VAL A 91 5.27 13.72 9.45
CA VAL A 91 4.39 12.62 9.85
C VAL A 91 4.89 11.34 9.15
N PRO A 92 5.45 10.36 9.88
CA PRO A 92 5.91 9.12 9.29
C PRO A 92 4.77 8.41 8.56
N LEU A 93 4.98 8.11 7.27
CA LEU A 93 4.13 7.22 6.51
C LEU A 93 4.90 5.93 6.25
N ILE A 94 4.35 4.80 6.66
CA ILE A 94 4.96 3.48 6.51
C ILE A 94 4.50 2.88 5.18
N GLY A 95 5.43 2.81 4.25
CA GLY A 95 5.25 2.29 2.89
C GLY A 95 6.36 2.80 1.97
N PRO A 96 6.62 2.15 0.85
CA PRO A 96 7.59 2.60 -0.14
C PRO A 96 7.12 3.85 -0.88
N ASP A 97 8.06 4.56 -1.50
CA ASP A 97 7.77 5.60 -2.47
C ASP A 97 7.12 5.02 -3.75
N LYS A 98 6.69 5.88 -4.66
CA LYS A 98 6.02 5.49 -5.90
C LYS A 98 6.86 4.55 -6.76
N ILE A 99 8.18 4.73 -6.78
CA ILE A 99 9.09 3.88 -7.58
C ILE A 99 9.22 2.51 -6.92
N GLY A 100 9.48 2.46 -5.62
CA GLY A 100 9.57 1.22 -4.85
C GLY A 100 8.26 0.42 -4.88
N ALA A 101 7.12 1.09 -4.83
CA ALA A 101 5.80 0.46 -4.91
C ALA A 101 5.54 -0.28 -6.23
N GLN A 102 6.26 0.05 -7.33
CA GLN A 102 6.15 -0.67 -8.60
C GLN A 102 6.57 -2.15 -8.48
N LEU A 103 7.38 -2.52 -7.50
CA LEU A 103 7.74 -3.93 -7.27
C LEU A 103 6.52 -4.81 -6.92
N GLU A 104 5.49 -4.24 -6.34
CA GLU A 104 4.21 -4.94 -6.10
C GLU A 104 3.16 -4.56 -7.16
N GLY A 105 3.09 -3.30 -7.55
CA GLY A 105 2.07 -2.78 -8.45
C GLY A 105 2.22 -3.19 -9.91
N SER A 106 3.42 -3.62 -10.35
CA SER A 106 3.68 -4.04 -11.73
C SER A 106 4.47 -5.34 -11.77
N LYS A 107 3.80 -6.43 -12.17
CA LYS A 107 4.46 -7.74 -12.35
C LYS A 107 5.60 -7.69 -13.38
N ASP A 108 5.43 -6.94 -14.46
CA ASP A 108 6.47 -6.77 -15.47
C ASP A 108 7.69 -6.04 -14.90
N PHE A 109 7.48 -4.95 -14.18
CA PHE A 109 8.54 -4.21 -13.50
C PHE A 109 9.28 -5.12 -12.49
N ALA A 110 8.54 -5.83 -11.64
CA ALA A 110 9.11 -6.75 -10.65
C ALA A 110 9.95 -7.84 -11.31
N LYS A 111 9.46 -8.47 -12.38
CA LYS A 111 10.17 -9.52 -13.11
C LYS A 111 11.45 -9.00 -13.77
N LYS A 112 11.39 -7.82 -14.39
CA LYS A 112 12.57 -7.16 -14.98
C LYS A 112 13.60 -6.80 -13.89
N PHE A 113 13.15 -6.34 -12.74
CA PHE A 113 14.00 -6.08 -11.58
C PHE A 113 14.69 -7.36 -11.10
N MET A 114 13.91 -8.44 -10.87
CA MET A 114 14.46 -9.74 -10.43
C MET A 114 15.48 -10.28 -11.41
N PHE A 115 15.22 -10.20 -12.71
CA PHE A 115 16.17 -10.64 -13.75
C PHE A 115 17.48 -9.83 -13.69
N ARG A 116 17.40 -8.51 -13.63
CA ARG A 116 18.58 -7.61 -13.56
C ARG A 116 19.45 -7.86 -12.35
N HIS A 117 18.85 -8.27 -11.24
CA HIS A 117 19.54 -8.50 -9.96
C HIS A 117 19.78 -9.98 -9.63
N ASN A 118 19.58 -10.89 -10.60
CA ASN A 118 19.74 -12.33 -10.44
C ASN A 118 18.93 -12.92 -9.27
N ILE A 119 17.72 -12.38 -9.03
CA ILE A 119 16.81 -12.89 -7.99
C ILE A 119 16.05 -14.09 -8.59
N PRO A 120 16.10 -15.28 -7.97
CA PRO A 120 15.36 -16.45 -8.44
C PRO A 120 13.86 -16.19 -8.52
N THR A 121 13.28 -16.52 -9.68
CA THR A 121 11.82 -16.35 -9.90
C THR A 121 11.36 -17.32 -10.98
N ALA A 122 10.05 -17.59 -11.04
CA ALA A 122 9.46 -18.39 -12.11
C ALA A 122 9.70 -17.75 -13.49
N LYS A 123 9.84 -18.60 -14.52
CA LYS A 123 9.90 -18.14 -15.91
C LYS A 123 8.72 -17.26 -16.24
N TYR A 124 8.94 -16.22 -17.02
CA TYR A 124 7.90 -15.28 -17.41
C TYR A 124 8.14 -14.73 -18.81
N ALA A 125 7.09 -14.24 -19.42
CA ALA A 125 7.16 -13.38 -20.60
C ALA A 125 6.01 -12.36 -20.54
N THR A 126 6.23 -11.19 -21.16
CA THR A 126 5.24 -10.14 -21.23
C THR A 126 4.77 -9.97 -22.67
N PHE A 127 3.46 -9.96 -22.88
CA PHE A 127 2.84 -9.83 -24.18
C PHE A 127 1.90 -8.62 -24.19
N THR A 128 1.87 -7.92 -25.32
CA THR A 128 0.87 -6.88 -25.62
C THR A 128 -0.29 -7.51 -26.41
N LYS A 129 -1.35 -6.74 -26.67
CA LYS A 129 -2.45 -7.19 -27.54
C LYS A 129 -1.94 -7.66 -28.91
N ASP A 130 -0.95 -6.97 -29.47
CA ASP A 130 -0.40 -7.25 -30.81
C ASP A 130 0.53 -8.49 -30.81
N THR A 131 1.11 -8.85 -29.67
CA THR A 131 2.03 -9.98 -29.51
C THR A 131 1.40 -11.16 -28.78
N LEU A 132 0.10 -11.14 -28.50
CA LEU A 132 -0.58 -12.18 -27.71
C LEU A 132 -0.45 -13.58 -28.32
N VAL A 133 -0.41 -13.68 -29.66
CA VAL A 133 -0.22 -14.96 -30.40
C VAL A 133 1.09 -15.66 -29.94
N ASN A 134 2.14 -14.91 -29.66
CA ASN A 134 3.40 -15.45 -29.17
C ASN A 134 3.27 -16.03 -27.72
N GLY A 135 2.27 -15.57 -26.99
CA GLY A 135 1.95 -16.08 -25.63
C GLY A 135 1.53 -17.54 -25.66
N TYR A 136 0.78 -17.96 -26.66
CA TYR A 136 0.39 -19.36 -26.83
C TYR A 136 1.61 -20.28 -27.05
N SER A 137 2.53 -19.85 -27.92
CA SER A 137 3.78 -20.58 -28.17
C SER A 137 4.67 -20.66 -26.92
N PHE A 138 4.71 -19.58 -26.13
CA PHE A 138 5.42 -19.56 -24.86
C PHE A 138 4.83 -20.55 -23.85
N LEU A 139 3.50 -20.61 -23.73
CA LEU A 139 2.80 -21.55 -22.82
C LEU A 139 3.01 -23.00 -23.26
N GLU A 140 2.97 -23.30 -24.56
CA GLU A 140 3.27 -24.65 -25.07
C GLU A 140 4.70 -25.10 -24.74
N ALA A 141 5.68 -24.18 -24.82
CA ALA A 141 7.07 -24.47 -24.48
C ALA A 141 7.32 -24.62 -22.97
N MET A 142 6.33 -24.35 -22.12
CA MET A 142 6.42 -24.47 -20.67
C MET A 142 5.83 -25.77 -20.11
N LYS A 143 5.17 -26.55 -20.95
CA LYS A 143 4.64 -27.89 -20.61
C LYS A 143 5.78 -28.92 -20.53
#